data_3918722fd712f95c3f1b333afb3d792d
#
_entry.id   3918722fd712f95c3f1b333afb3d792d
#
_cell.length_a   1.000
_cell.length_b   1.000
_cell.length_c   1.000
_cell.angle_alpha   90.00
_cell.angle_beta   90.00
_cell.angle_gamma   90.00
#
_symmetry.space_group_name_H-M   'P 1'
#
loop_
_entity.id
_entity.type
_entity.pdbx_description
1 polymer ?
#
loop_
_entity_poly.entity_id
_entity_poly.type
_entity_poly.pdbx_seq_one_letter_code
_entity_poly.pdbx_strand_id
1 'polypeptide(L)'
;FQFKLRLYFAGSIFHFKIKRPGAVMKIFVLLSRVPYPIEKGDKLRAYHHIRCLAQNHEIVLCALSDSPVHPEALTILSRICSEVHIIPIKHAGMIWNLLKAFINGNPLQVGYFYRSSAQAEISKLIQQHKPDHIFCQLIRVSEYVKDQPIPKTLDYQDIFSMGAKRQAETAPFWKSPFLLLEYRRLLNYEQSIFGKFDHKCIISVPDRELLSHPDRNEVVIIPNGVDHDFFKPLLRPKKFDIVFTGNMGYPPNIDAAHFIAKDIFPLVLKKVPTATLLIAGATPHASVKSLQSDNINVSGWMPDIRESYASSRIFIAPMRIGTGLQNKLLEAMSMEL
;
A
#
# COMPACT_ATOMS: atom_id res chain seq x y z
N PHE A 1 4.37 25.80 -19.51
CA PHE A 1 3.26 24.84 -19.61
C PHE A 1 2.81 24.50 -18.19
N GLN A 2 1.69 25.11 -17.76
CA GLN A 2 1.05 24.83 -16.48
C GLN A 2 0.20 23.56 -16.64
N PHE A 3 0.65 22.43 -16.09
CA PHE A 3 -0.19 21.25 -15.96
C PHE A 3 -1.05 21.39 -14.69
N LYS A 4 -2.32 21.74 -14.90
CA LYS A 4 -3.37 21.61 -13.89
C LYS A 4 -3.70 20.11 -13.73
N LEU A 5 -3.19 19.48 -12.68
CA LEU A 5 -3.71 18.18 -12.22
C LEU A 5 -5.13 18.41 -11.71
N ARG A 6 -6.13 18.27 -12.57
CA ARG A 6 -7.54 18.21 -12.14
C ARG A 6 -7.79 16.79 -11.63
N LEU A 7 -7.63 16.60 -10.33
CA LEU A 7 -8.30 15.52 -9.65
C LEU A 7 -9.80 15.80 -9.76
N TYR A 8 -10.50 15.09 -10.64
CA TYR A 8 -11.95 15.13 -10.71
C TYR A 8 -12.49 14.41 -9.49
N PHE A 9 -12.77 15.17 -8.43
CA PHE A 9 -13.57 14.73 -7.32
C PHE A 9 -15.04 14.92 -7.69
N ALA A 10 -15.80 13.84 -7.74
CA ALA A 10 -17.25 13.90 -7.85
C ALA A 10 -17.79 14.70 -6.64
N GLY A 11 -18.12 15.98 -6.87
CA GLY A 11 -19.12 16.74 -6.14
C GLY A 11 -18.93 17.07 -4.66
N SER A 12 -17.78 16.84 -4.03
CA SER A 12 -17.58 17.14 -2.61
C SER A 12 -16.44 18.13 -2.39
N ILE A 13 -16.79 19.38 -2.17
CA ILE A 13 -15.85 20.41 -1.70
C ILE A 13 -15.57 20.13 -0.22
N PHE A 14 -14.38 19.59 0.07
CA PHE A 14 -13.93 19.40 1.45
C PHE A 14 -13.53 20.75 2.05
N HIS A 15 -14.34 21.21 3.00
CA HIS A 15 -13.92 22.25 3.92
C HIS A 15 -13.08 21.63 5.04
N PHE A 16 -11.76 21.46 4.80
CA PHE A 16 -10.83 21.48 5.92
C PHE A 16 -11.09 22.78 6.68
N LYS A 17 -11.29 22.72 7.99
CA LYS A 17 -11.19 23.93 8.83
C LYS A 17 -9.72 24.35 8.87
N ILE A 18 -9.17 24.72 7.73
CA ILE A 18 -7.87 25.35 7.57
C ILE A 18 -8.08 26.80 8.02
N LYS A 19 -7.27 27.25 8.96
CA LYS A 19 -7.33 28.62 9.48
C LYS A 19 -7.23 29.69 8.39
N ARG A 20 -6.73 29.35 7.19
CA ARG A 20 -6.76 30.18 5.96
C ARG A 20 -6.66 29.27 4.73
N PRO A 21 -7.57 29.33 3.75
CA PRO A 21 -7.40 28.65 2.46
C PRO A 21 -6.12 29.17 1.79
N GLY A 22 -5.21 28.26 1.41
CA GLY A 22 -3.96 28.61 0.72
C GLY A 22 -2.73 28.82 1.61
N ALA A 23 -2.82 28.67 2.94
CA ALA A 23 -1.64 28.74 3.81
C ALA A 23 -0.77 27.48 3.65
N VAL A 24 0.55 27.70 3.52
CA VAL A 24 1.53 26.61 3.60
C VAL A 24 1.50 26.04 5.01
N MET A 25 1.23 24.73 5.14
CA MET A 25 1.27 24.01 6.42
C MET A 25 2.54 23.21 6.52
N LYS A 26 3.01 23.02 7.75
CA LYS A 26 4.03 22.02 8.07
C LYS A 26 3.33 20.72 8.45
N ILE A 27 3.50 19.68 7.62
CA ILE A 27 2.86 18.37 7.80
C ILE A 27 3.90 17.34 8.25
N PHE A 28 3.65 16.73 9.41
CA PHE A 28 4.42 15.59 9.90
C PHE A 28 3.81 14.32 9.34
N VAL A 29 4.53 13.64 8.45
CA VAL A 29 4.08 12.39 7.83
C VAL A 29 4.69 11.20 8.55
N LEU A 30 3.86 10.36 9.17
CA LEU A 30 4.30 9.14 9.88
C LEU A 30 3.95 7.89 9.11
N LEU A 31 4.97 7.10 8.78
CA LEU A 31 4.84 5.87 7.98
C LEU A 31 5.40 4.65 8.72
N SER A 32 4.78 3.50 8.49
CA SER A 32 5.27 2.20 9.00
C SER A 32 6.50 1.68 8.25
N ARG A 33 6.82 2.24 7.07
CA ARG A 33 7.94 1.86 6.22
C ARG A 33 8.45 3.04 5.43
N VAL A 34 9.74 3.00 5.08
CA VAL A 34 10.35 3.97 4.16
C VAL A 34 9.68 3.84 2.79
N PRO A 35 9.13 4.93 2.20
CA PRO A 35 8.31 4.88 0.99
C PRO A 35 9.13 4.74 -0.31
N TYR A 36 10.36 4.27 -0.23
CA TYR A 36 11.23 3.96 -1.37
C TYR A 36 12.07 2.70 -1.07
N PRO A 37 12.29 1.81 -2.06
CA PRO A 37 11.73 1.81 -3.42
C PRO A 37 10.21 1.52 -3.43
N ILE A 38 9.52 1.98 -4.48
CA ILE A 38 8.05 1.98 -4.60
C ILE A 38 7.46 0.63 -5.06
N GLU A 39 8.05 -0.47 -4.60
CA GLU A 39 7.71 -1.85 -5.03
C GLU A 39 6.45 -2.43 -4.35
N LYS A 40 5.96 -1.79 -3.30
CA LYS A 40 4.78 -2.24 -2.53
C LYS A 40 3.70 -1.18 -2.55
N GLY A 41 2.44 -1.59 -2.54
CA GLY A 41 1.30 -0.68 -2.63
C GLY A 41 1.25 0.39 -1.54
N ASP A 42 1.60 0.05 -0.30
CA ASP A 42 1.70 1.00 0.82
C ASP A 42 2.79 2.06 0.59
N LYS A 43 3.96 1.64 0.10
CA LYS A 43 5.07 2.54 -0.22
C LYS A 43 4.74 3.45 -1.41
N LEU A 44 4.17 2.87 -2.48
CA LEU A 44 3.76 3.61 -3.67
C LEU A 44 2.77 4.70 -3.32
N ARG A 45 1.72 4.36 -2.58
CA ARG A 45 0.70 5.32 -2.13
C ARG A 45 1.31 6.43 -1.26
N ALA A 46 2.13 6.07 -0.26
CA ALA A 46 2.82 7.03 0.60
C ALA A 46 3.68 8.00 -0.20
N TYR A 47 4.49 7.49 -1.13
CA TYR A 47 5.36 8.29 -1.97
C TYR A 47 4.58 9.34 -2.78
N HIS A 48 3.49 8.91 -3.45
CA HIS A 48 2.68 9.83 -4.26
C HIS A 48 1.88 10.81 -3.40
N HIS A 49 1.38 10.43 -2.22
CA HIS A 49 0.75 11.36 -1.29
C HIS A 49 1.74 12.42 -0.81
N ILE A 50 2.95 12.03 -0.41
CA ILE A 50 4.00 12.97 -0.01
C ILE A 50 4.34 13.91 -1.16
N ARG A 51 4.58 13.39 -2.35
CA ARG A 51 4.89 14.18 -3.55
C ARG A 51 3.78 15.20 -3.88
N CYS A 52 2.53 14.81 -3.72
CA CYS A 52 1.39 15.71 -3.93
C CYS A 52 1.28 16.79 -2.84
N LEU A 53 1.40 16.41 -1.58
CA LEU A 53 1.34 17.34 -0.45
C LEU A 53 2.51 18.33 -0.47
N ALA A 54 3.70 17.90 -0.85
CA ALA A 54 4.90 18.71 -0.94
C ALA A 54 4.83 19.84 -2.00
N GLN A 55 3.86 19.79 -2.93
CA GLN A 55 3.66 20.88 -3.89
C GLN A 55 3.19 22.18 -3.22
N ASN A 56 2.50 22.08 -2.08
CA ASN A 56 1.89 23.22 -1.41
C ASN A 56 2.20 23.31 0.09
N HIS A 57 2.91 22.34 0.64
CA HIS A 57 3.14 22.20 2.08
C HIS A 57 4.59 21.78 2.38
N GLU A 58 5.06 22.14 3.56
CA GLU A 58 6.34 21.66 4.08
C GLU A 58 6.17 20.27 4.70
N ILE A 59 6.95 19.28 4.23
CA ILE A 59 6.83 17.90 4.68
C ILE A 59 8.00 17.50 5.55
N VAL A 60 7.71 17.11 6.79
CA VAL A 60 8.64 16.41 7.69
C VAL A 60 8.26 14.94 7.67
N LEU A 61 9.06 14.12 7.01
CA LEU A 61 8.82 12.69 6.91
C LEU A 61 9.48 11.95 8.07
N CYS A 62 8.70 11.14 8.79
CA CYS A 62 9.17 10.17 9.76
C CYS A 62 8.72 8.77 9.35
N ALA A 63 9.65 7.90 9.01
CA ALA A 63 9.37 6.53 8.59
C ALA A 63 10.06 5.53 9.51
N LEU A 64 9.34 4.48 9.91
CA LEU A 64 9.94 3.34 10.59
C LEU A 64 10.63 2.44 9.56
N SER A 65 11.66 1.71 9.98
CA SER A 65 12.31 0.71 9.13
C SER A 65 12.64 -0.55 9.92
N ASP A 66 12.09 -1.68 9.48
CA ASP A 66 12.36 -3.03 10.00
C ASP A 66 13.36 -3.82 9.11
N SER A 67 13.89 -3.17 8.09
CA SER A 67 14.81 -3.75 7.10
C SER A 67 15.85 -2.71 6.66
N PRO A 68 16.96 -3.13 6.03
CA PRO A 68 17.93 -2.19 5.48
C PRO A 68 17.28 -1.18 4.53
N VAL A 69 17.61 0.08 4.72
CA VAL A 69 17.12 1.19 3.88
C VAL A 69 17.87 1.18 2.56
N HIS A 70 17.13 1.35 1.45
CA HIS A 70 17.74 1.45 0.13
C HIS A 70 18.70 2.65 0.08
N PRO A 71 19.92 2.50 -0.48
CA PRO A 71 20.96 3.55 -0.48
C PRO A 71 20.48 4.90 -1.04
N GLU A 72 19.64 4.88 -2.08
CA GLU A 72 19.11 6.09 -2.71
C GLU A 72 17.89 6.70 -2.00
N ALA A 73 17.31 5.99 -1.02
CA ALA A 73 16.05 6.42 -0.40
C ALA A 73 16.14 7.83 0.19
N LEU A 74 17.18 8.12 0.96
CA LEU A 74 17.38 9.45 1.54
C LEU A 74 17.52 10.51 0.46
N THR A 75 18.33 10.28 -0.57
CA THR A 75 18.56 11.24 -1.67
C THR A 75 17.26 11.56 -2.42
N ILE A 76 16.45 10.54 -2.70
CA ILE A 76 15.19 10.71 -3.43
C ILE A 76 14.14 11.42 -2.56
N LEU A 77 14.00 11.00 -1.31
CA LEU A 77 13.00 11.58 -0.39
C LEU A 77 13.33 13.00 0.03
N SER A 78 14.62 13.36 0.19
CA SER A 78 15.05 14.74 0.50
C SER A 78 14.84 15.72 -0.64
N ARG A 79 14.52 15.25 -1.87
CA ARG A 79 14.11 16.16 -2.97
C ARG A 79 12.67 16.65 -2.85
N ILE A 80 11.85 15.94 -2.08
CA ILE A 80 10.41 16.20 -1.95
C ILE A 80 10.00 16.54 -0.52
N CYS A 81 10.80 16.18 0.49
CA CYS A 81 10.57 16.49 1.89
C CYS A 81 11.59 17.51 2.39
N SER A 82 11.16 18.41 3.27
CA SER A 82 12.07 19.35 3.95
C SER A 82 13.04 18.62 4.88
N GLU A 83 12.53 17.59 5.57
CA GLU A 83 13.33 16.74 6.43
C GLU A 83 12.86 15.29 6.34
N VAL A 84 13.81 14.34 6.50
CA VAL A 84 13.56 12.90 6.45
C VAL A 84 14.21 12.23 7.65
N HIS A 85 13.39 11.64 8.49
CA HIS A 85 13.79 10.88 9.66
C HIS A 85 13.44 9.41 9.49
N ILE A 86 14.43 8.52 9.60
CA ILE A 86 14.23 7.08 9.50
C ILE A 86 14.59 6.45 10.83
N ILE A 87 13.58 5.89 11.50
CA ILE A 87 13.74 5.28 12.83
C ILE A 87 13.82 3.76 12.65
N PRO A 88 14.98 3.13 12.92
CA PRO A 88 15.12 1.68 12.79
C PRO A 88 14.36 0.95 13.89
N ILE A 89 13.56 -0.03 13.51
CA ILE A 89 12.93 -0.99 14.42
C ILE A 89 13.87 -2.19 14.60
N LYS A 90 14.55 -2.23 15.74
CA LYS A 90 15.40 -3.40 16.07
C LYS A 90 14.53 -4.63 16.34
N HIS A 91 14.92 -5.77 15.78
CA HIS A 91 14.24 -7.05 16.05
C HIS A 91 14.44 -7.53 17.49
N ALA A 92 15.48 -7.03 18.19
CA ALA A 92 15.68 -7.28 19.61
C ALA A 92 14.46 -6.77 20.40
N GLY A 93 13.86 -7.64 21.20
CA GLY A 93 12.63 -7.35 21.96
C GLY A 93 11.32 -7.44 21.18
N MET A 94 11.33 -7.82 19.90
CA MET A 94 10.12 -8.01 19.08
C MET A 94 9.15 -9.00 19.72
N ILE A 95 9.65 -10.17 20.13
CA ILE A 95 8.85 -11.21 20.79
C ILE A 95 8.21 -10.65 22.06
N TRP A 96 8.95 -9.87 22.84
CA TRP A 96 8.44 -9.27 24.08
C TRP A 96 7.32 -8.25 23.82
N ASN A 97 7.43 -7.46 22.75
CA ASN A 97 6.39 -6.52 22.39
C ASN A 97 5.15 -7.22 21.81
N LEU A 98 5.33 -8.31 21.06
CA LEU A 98 4.22 -9.14 20.61
C LEU A 98 3.50 -9.79 21.79
N LEU A 99 4.24 -10.29 22.80
CA LEU A 99 3.65 -10.84 24.03
C LEU A 99 2.89 -9.74 24.80
N LYS A 100 3.47 -8.55 24.97
CA LYS A 100 2.76 -7.41 25.58
C LYS A 100 1.50 -7.05 24.81
N ALA A 101 1.56 -6.95 23.49
CA ALA A 101 0.38 -6.69 22.66
C ALA A 101 -0.67 -7.79 22.84
N PHE A 102 -0.22 -9.05 22.89
CA PHE A 102 -1.09 -10.20 23.11
C PHE A 102 -1.80 -10.12 24.47
N ILE A 103 -1.09 -9.85 25.56
CA ILE A 103 -1.63 -9.73 26.93
C ILE A 103 -2.59 -8.54 27.03
N ASN A 104 -2.22 -7.40 26.43
CA ASN A 104 -3.00 -6.17 26.48
C ASN A 104 -4.21 -6.15 25.51
N GLY A 105 -4.45 -7.23 24.76
CA GLY A 105 -5.54 -7.30 23.80
C GLY A 105 -5.32 -6.48 22.52
N ASN A 106 -4.13 -5.91 22.32
CA ASN A 106 -3.79 -5.15 21.12
C ASN A 106 -3.53 -6.07 19.92
N PRO A 107 -3.80 -5.62 18.68
CA PRO A 107 -3.45 -6.37 17.48
C PRO A 107 -1.94 -6.61 17.39
N LEU A 108 -1.57 -7.80 16.96
CA LEU A 108 -0.15 -8.17 16.81
C LEU A 108 0.56 -7.28 15.78
N GLN A 109 -0.13 -6.86 14.72
CA GLN A 109 0.43 -5.95 13.71
C GLN A 109 0.78 -4.58 14.30
N VAL A 110 -0.02 -4.05 15.22
CA VAL A 110 0.25 -2.79 15.94
C VAL A 110 1.42 -3.00 16.91
N GLY A 111 1.39 -4.09 17.69
CA GLY A 111 2.46 -4.46 18.62
C GLY A 111 3.81 -4.68 17.92
N TYR A 112 3.79 -5.23 16.71
CA TYR A 112 5.00 -5.43 15.91
C TYR A 112 5.71 -4.10 15.60
N PHE A 113 4.97 -3.06 15.26
CA PHE A 113 5.56 -1.76 14.91
C PHE A 113 5.80 -0.85 16.11
N TYR A 114 5.15 -1.07 17.24
CA TYR A 114 5.31 -0.21 18.42
C TYR A 114 6.61 -0.45 19.18
N ARG A 115 7.36 0.62 19.47
CA ARG A 115 8.55 0.65 20.33
C ARG A 115 8.52 1.91 21.19
N SER A 116 8.76 1.77 22.50
CA SER A 116 8.81 2.91 23.42
C SER A 116 9.94 3.89 23.08
N SER A 117 11.08 3.39 22.59
CA SER A 117 12.19 4.25 22.12
C SER A 117 11.79 5.07 20.89
N ALA A 118 11.08 4.46 19.91
CA ALA A 118 10.57 5.17 18.75
C ALA A 118 9.47 6.17 19.15
N GLN A 119 8.63 5.84 20.15
CA GLN A 119 7.64 6.78 20.70
C GLN A 119 8.31 8.04 21.26
N ALA A 120 9.37 7.89 22.04
CA ALA A 120 10.12 9.02 22.60
C ALA A 120 10.74 9.89 21.50
N GLU A 121 11.34 9.26 20.48
CA GLU A 121 11.94 9.94 19.33
C GLU A 121 10.90 10.67 18.48
N ILE A 122 9.78 10.02 18.12
CA ILE A 122 8.69 10.63 17.37
C ILE A 122 8.09 11.81 18.16
N SER A 123 7.88 11.66 19.46
CA SER A 123 7.36 12.74 20.30
C SER A 123 8.33 13.94 20.34
N LYS A 124 9.64 13.69 20.42
CA LYS A 124 10.68 14.73 20.34
C LYS A 124 10.65 15.45 18.99
N LEU A 125 10.56 14.71 17.89
CA LEU A 125 10.47 15.28 16.55
C LEU A 125 9.21 16.16 16.40
N ILE A 126 8.06 15.70 16.87
CA ILE A 126 6.82 16.49 16.83
C ILE A 126 6.98 17.79 17.65
N GLN A 127 7.59 17.74 18.83
CA GLN A 127 7.84 18.92 19.64
C GLN A 127 8.84 19.89 18.99
N GLN A 128 9.86 19.36 18.33
CA GLN A 128 10.90 20.13 17.63
C GLN A 128 10.32 20.85 16.41
N HIS A 129 9.59 20.14 15.55
CA HIS A 129 9.09 20.66 14.28
C HIS A 129 7.77 21.43 14.40
N LYS A 130 7.02 21.23 15.49
CA LYS A 130 5.72 21.87 15.77
C LYS A 130 4.81 21.88 14.53
N PRO A 131 4.47 20.71 13.98
CA PRO A 131 3.69 20.64 12.75
C PRO A 131 2.26 21.17 12.97
N ASP A 132 1.68 21.74 11.92
CA ASP A 132 0.28 22.15 11.89
C ASP A 132 -0.68 20.98 11.74
N HIS A 133 -0.19 19.86 11.15
CA HIS A 133 -0.98 18.66 10.90
C HIS A 133 -0.12 17.41 10.93
N ILE A 134 -0.71 16.27 11.36
CA ILE A 134 -0.09 14.95 11.31
C ILE A 134 -0.82 14.10 10.28
N PHE A 135 -0.10 13.54 9.31
CA PHE A 135 -0.59 12.53 8.39
C PHE A 135 -0.03 11.16 8.76
N CYS A 136 -0.89 10.27 9.22
CA CYS A 136 -0.55 8.91 9.66
C CYS A 136 -1.06 7.91 8.63
N GLN A 137 -0.16 7.12 8.05
CA GLN A 137 -0.55 6.06 7.13
C GLN A 137 -0.53 4.71 7.81
N LEU A 138 -1.64 3.99 7.71
CA LEU A 138 -1.93 2.70 8.29
C LEU A 138 -2.09 2.74 9.83
N ILE A 139 -2.99 1.92 10.31
CA ILE A 139 -3.23 1.76 11.77
C ILE A 139 -2.01 1.22 12.53
N ARG A 140 -1.02 0.66 11.83
CA ARG A 140 0.21 0.08 12.42
C ARG A 140 1.03 1.07 13.24
N VAL A 141 0.97 2.34 12.88
CA VAL A 141 1.76 3.42 13.54
C VAL A 141 0.88 4.45 14.23
N SER A 142 -0.42 4.26 14.24
CA SER A 142 -1.36 5.18 14.86
C SER A 142 -1.15 5.36 16.38
N GLU A 143 -0.66 4.32 17.07
CA GLU A 143 -0.31 4.40 18.51
C GLU A 143 0.62 5.56 18.85
N TYR A 144 1.55 5.89 17.95
CA TYR A 144 2.53 6.94 18.17
C TYR A 144 1.93 8.34 18.22
N VAL A 145 0.80 8.55 17.56
CA VAL A 145 0.23 9.90 17.34
C VAL A 145 -1.24 10.05 17.76
N LYS A 146 -1.93 8.95 18.12
CA LYS A 146 -3.36 8.97 18.45
C LYS A 146 -3.75 9.98 19.52
N ASP A 147 -2.88 10.21 20.50
CA ASP A 147 -3.13 11.08 21.65
C ASP A 147 -2.46 12.46 21.52
N GLN A 148 -1.86 12.78 20.36
CA GLN A 148 -1.33 14.12 20.09
C GLN A 148 -2.48 15.13 19.93
N PRO A 149 -2.35 16.35 20.49
CA PRO A 149 -3.40 17.38 20.39
C PRO A 149 -3.46 18.10 19.04
N ILE A 150 -2.58 17.73 18.10
CA ILE A 150 -2.46 18.32 16.78
C ILE A 150 -3.51 17.68 15.86
N PRO A 151 -4.18 18.45 14.98
CA PRO A 151 -5.08 17.91 13.97
C PRO A 151 -4.41 16.81 13.15
N LYS A 152 -5.10 15.70 12.94
CA LYS A 152 -4.47 14.52 12.33
C LYS A 152 -5.40 13.75 11.41
N THR A 153 -4.81 13.23 10.34
CA THR A 153 -5.45 12.35 9.36
C THR A 153 -4.91 10.94 9.50
N LEU A 154 -5.81 9.96 9.48
CA LEU A 154 -5.46 8.54 9.30
C LEU A 154 -5.82 8.08 7.89
N ASP A 155 -4.84 7.62 7.14
CA ASP A 155 -5.06 6.86 5.92
C ASP A 155 -5.11 5.37 6.27
N TYR A 156 -6.31 4.80 6.31
CA TYR A 156 -6.49 3.36 6.57
C TYR A 156 -5.86 2.52 5.49
N GLN A 157 -5.91 3.00 4.24
CA GLN A 157 -5.52 2.32 3.03
C GLN A 157 -6.32 1.03 2.81
N ASP A 158 -6.31 0.10 3.75
CA ASP A 158 -6.99 -1.20 3.71
C ASP A 158 -7.57 -1.52 5.10
N ILE A 159 -8.60 -2.37 5.16
CA ILE A 159 -9.19 -2.85 6.41
C ILE A 159 -8.49 -4.14 6.84
N PHE A 160 -7.60 -4.01 7.80
CA PHE A 160 -6.73 -5.11 8.24
C PHE A 160 -7.47 -6.24 8.92
N SER A 161 -8.56 -5.92 9.65
CA SER A 161 -9.43 -6.94 10.25
C SER A 161 -9.98 -7.89 9.19
N MET A 162 -10.46 -7.36 8.06
CA MET A 162 -10.99 -8.19 6.97
C MET A 162 -9.90 -9.00 6.27
N GLY A 163 -8.67 -8.48 6.19
CA GLY A 163 -7.51 -9.25 5.74
C GLY A 163 -7.23 -10.45 6.64
N ALA A 164 -7.25 -10.27 7.95
CA ALA A 164 -7.06 -11.35 8.93
C ALA A 164 -8.20 -12.38 8.86
N LYS A 165 -9.46 -11.93 8.72
CA LYS A 165 -10.61 -12.82 8.54
C LYS A 165 -10.48 -13.74 7.35
N ARG A 166 -10.16 -13.19 6.16
CA ARG A 166 -9.94 -13.98 4.94
C ARG A 166 -8.79 -14.97 5.07
N GLN A 167 -7.70 -14.56 5.73
CA GLN A 167 -6.60 -15.47 6.02
C GLN A 167 -7.05 -16.62 6.94
N ALA A 168 -7.92 -16.35 7.92
CA ALA A 168 -8.45 -17.38 8.81
C ALA A 168 -9.34 -18.40 8.09
N GLU A 169 -10.12 -17.95 7.08
CA GLU A 169 -11.02 -18.78 6.27
C GLU A 169 -10.24 -19.77 5.37
N THR A 170 -9.02 -19.40 4.94
CA THR A 170 -8.19 -20.23 4.06
C THR A 170 -7.04 -20.95 4.79
N ALA A 171 -6.85 -20.66 6.07
CA ALA A 171 -5.76 -21.22 6.86
C ALA A 171 -6.06 -22.65 7.32
N PRO A 172 -5.02 -23.48 7.57
CA PRO A 172 -5.17 -24.76 8.25
C PRO A 172 -5.88 -24.59 9.59
N PHE A 173 -6.69 -25.60 9.98
CA PHE A 173 -7.56 -25.56 11.16
C PHE A 173 -6.84 -25.14 12.47
N TRP A 174 -5.57 -25.48 12.63
CA TRP A 174 -4.76 -25.14 13.80
C TRP A 174 -4.28 -23.68 13.83
N LYS A 175 -4.22 -22.98 12.68
CA LYS A 175 -3.89 -21.56 12.59
C LYS A 175 -5.11 -20.65 12.63
N SER A 176 -6.25 -21.14 12.16
CA SER A 176 -7.49 -20.35 12.06
C SER A 176 -7.91 -19.68 13.36
N PRO A 177 -7.88 -20.33 14.56
CA PRO A 177 -8.25 -19.68 15.82
C PRO A 177 -7.39 -18.45 16.17
N PHE A 178 -6.08 -18.49 15.88
CA PHE A 178 -5.17 -17.37 16.13
C PHE A 178 -5.49 -16.20 15.20
N LEU A 179 -5.79 -16.49 13.94
CA LEU A 179 -6.15 -15.47 12.94
C LEU A 179 -7.53 -14.85 13.24
N LEU A 180 -8.48 -15.65 13.75
CA LEU A 180 -9.77 -15.14 14.22
C LEU A 180 -9.64 -14.28 15.46
N LEU A 181 -8.71 -14.60 16.37
CA LEU A 181 -8.41 -13.74 17.51
C LEU A 181 -7.79 -12.41 17.04
N GLU A 182 -6.85 -12.45 16.10
CA GLU A 182 -6.25 -11.25 15.51
C GLU A 182 -7.30 -10.43 14.76
N TYR A 183 -8.21 -11.06 13.99
CA TYR A 183 -9.35 -10.41 13.38
C TYR A 183 -10.17 -9.60 14.39
N ARG A 184 -10.57 -10.22 15.51
CA ARG A 184 -11.37 -9.55 16.56
C ARG A 184 -10.63 -8.36 17.17
N ARG A 185 -9.33 -8.51 17.41
CA ARG A 185 -8.49 -7.45 17.97
C ARG A 185 -8.34 -6.29 17.00
N LEU A 186 -8.08 -6.58 15.73
CA LEU A 186 -8.00 -5.57 14.68
C LEU A 186 -9.32 -4.83 14.53
N LEU A 187 -10.46 -5.55 14.51
CA LEU A 187 -11.78 -4.96 14.43
C LEU A 187 -12.04 -3.96 15.57
N ASN A 188 -11.78 -4.38 16.80
CA ASN A 188 -11.95 -3.51 17.98
C ASN A 188 -10.98 -2.31 17.93
N TYR A 189 -9.76 -2.53 17.46
CA TYR A 189 -8.76 -1.48 17.35
C TYR A 189 -9.14 -0.46 16.27
N GLU A 190 -9.56 -0.91 15.09
CA GLU A 190 -10.03 -0.05 14.00
C GLU A 190 -11.20 0.83 14.44
N GLN A 191 -12.13 0.28 15.25
CA GLN A 191 -13.21 1.05 15.86
C GLN A 191 -12.70 2.07 16.89
N SER A 192 -11.82 1.66 17.80
CA SER A 192 -11.34 2.52 18.88
C SER A 192 -10.48 3.69 18.39
N ILE A 193 -9.72 3.47 17.30
CA ILE A 193 -8.84 4.49 16.74
C ILE A 193 -9.61 5.52 15.90
N PHE A 194 -10.81 5.18 15.42
CA PHE A 194 -11.60 6.02 14.53
C PHE A 194 -11.85 7.42 15.11
N GLY A 195 -12.27 7.52 16.37
CA GLY A 195 -12.52 8.80 17.05
C GLY A 195 -11.26 9.55 17.49
N LYS A 196 -10.07 8.95 17.33
CA LYS A 196 -8.79 9.58 17.69
C LYS A 196 -8.21 10.46 16.58
N PHE A 197 -8.76 10.39 15.38
CA PHE A 197 -8.31 11.15 14.22
C PHE A 197 -9.42 12.06 13.72
N ASP A 198 -9.06 13.31 13.43
CA ASP A 198 -9.99 14.33 12.94
C ASP A 198 -10.48 14.01 11.54
N HIS A 199 -9.57 13.50 10.70
CA HIS A 199 -9.86 13.12 9.33
C HIS A 199 -9.43 11.68 9.07
N LYS A 200 -10.17 10.99 8.21
CA LYS A 200 -9.92 9.60 7.84
C LYS A 200 -10.09 9.44 6.35
N CYS A 201 -9.20 8.68 5.71
CA CYS A 201 -9.35 8.33 4.31
C CYS A 201 -9.05 6.85 4.04
N ILE A 202 -9.56 6.35 2.92
CA ILE A 202 -9.43 4.96 2.49
C ILE A 202 -9.43 4.89 0.96
N ILE A 203 -8.98 3.77 0.38
CA ILE A 203 -8.78 3.65 -1.07
C ILE A 203 -10.10 3.57 -1.84
N SER A 204 -11.09 2.82 -1.35
CA SER A 204 -12.30 2.52 -2.13
C SER A 204 -13.58 2.51 -1.32
N VAL A 205 -14.72 2.65 -2.00
CA VAL A 205 -16.04 2.50 -1.39
C VAL A 205 -16.23 1.11 -0.80
N PRO A 206 -15.92 0.00 -1.50
CA PRO A 206 -16.00 -1.33 -0.89
C PRO A 206 -15.19 -1.47 0.40
N ASP A 207 -13.98 -0.92 0.46
CA ASP A 207 -13.17 -0.98 1.68
C ASP A 207 -13.80 -0.15 2.82
N ARG A 208 -14.37 1.02 2.51
CA ARG A 208 -15.11 1.83 3.49
C ARG A 208 -16.30 1.07 4.09
N GLU A 209 -17.05 0.34 3.25
CA GLU A 209 -18.20 -0.44 3.70
C GLU A 209 -17.82 -1.61 4.62
N LEU A 210 -16.57 -2.08 4.52
CA LEU A 210 -16.01 -3.11 5.41
C LEU A 210 -15.61 -2.56 6.79
N LEU A 211 -15.47 -1.23 6.94
CA LEU A 211 -15.14 -0.62 8.22
C LEU A 211 -16.34 -0.71 9.16
N SER A 212 -16.17 -1.39 10.28
CA SER A 212 -17.21 -1.61 11.28
C SER A 212 -17.31 -0.41 12.24
N HIS A 213 -17.81 0.73 11.74
CA HIS A 213 -18.03 1.93 12.55
C HIS A 213 -19.33 2.63 12.11
N PRO A 214 -20.17 3.17 13.03
CA PRO A 214 -21.41 3.86 12.67
C PRO A 214 -21.14 5.05 11.72
N ASP A 215 -20.11 5.82 11.99
CA ASP A 215 -19.75 7.02 11.23
C ASP A 215 -18.79 6.74 10.06
N ARG A 216 -18.72 5.50 9.56
CA ARG A 216 -17.83 5.13 8.45
C ARG A 216 -18.01 5.98 7.18
N ASN A 217 -19.21 6.58 7.01
CA ASN A 217 -19.49 7.46 5.88
C ASN A 217 -18.72 8.79 5.93
N GLU A 218 -18.14 9.17 7.07
CA GLU A 218 -17.23 10.32 7.19
C GLU A 218 -15.85 10.02 6.56
N VAL A 219 -15.53 8.76 6.32
CA VAL A 219 -14.25 8.36 5.74
C VAL A 219 -14.22 8.75 4.27
N VAL A 220 -13.24 9.56 3.92
CA VAL A 220 -13.07 10.09 2.57
C VAL A 220 -12.47 9.01 1.67
N ILE A 221 -13.02 8.85 0.48
CA ILE A 221 -12.45 7.95 -0.52
C ILE A 221 -11.37 8.71 -1.29
N ILE A 222 -10.12 8.27 -1.14
CA ILE A 222 -8.97 8.74 -1.93
C ILE A 222 -8.41 7.51 -2.66
N PRO A 223 -8.83 7.26 -3.90
CA PRO A 223 -8.38 6.09 -4.64
C PRO A 223 -6.89 6.20 -4.99
N ASN A 224 -6.27 5.07 -5.27
CA ASN A 224 -4.97 5.07 -5.90
C ASN A 224 -5.08 5.60 -7.32
N GLY A 225 -4.07 6.33 -7.74
CA GLY A 225 -3.89 6.79 -9.12
C GLY A 225 -2.75 6.04 -9.80
N VAL A 226 -2.51 6.41 -11.05
CA VAL A 226 -1.34 5.98 -11.82
C VAL A 226 -0.56 7.21 -12.30
N ASP A 227 0.75 7.12 -12.31
CA ASP A 227 1.61 8.13 -12.93
C ASP A 227 1.57 7.94 -14.45
N HIS A 228 0.65 8.64 -15.12
CA HIS A 228 0.45 8.53 -16.57
C HIS A 228 1.60 9.15 -17.39
N ASP A 229 2.46 9.97 -16.80
CA ASP A 229 3.67 10.46 -17.46
C ASP A 229 4.72 9.36 -17.53
N PHE A 230 4.76 8.50 -16.50
CA PHE A 230 5.61 7.32 -16.47
C PHE A 230 4.97 6.15 -17.23
N PHE A 231 3.74 5.74 -16.86
CA PHE A 231 2.99 4.69 -17.54
C PHE A 231 2.26 5.27 -18.75
N LYS A 232 2.94 5.37 -19.86
CA LYS A 232 2.41 5.77 -21.17
C LYS A 232 2.82 4.77 -22.23
N PRO A 233 2.04 4.63 -23.31
CA PRO A 233 2.35 3.67 -24.36
C PRO A 233 3.77 3.80 -24.87
N LEU A 234 4.47 2.67 -24.95
CA LEU A 234 5.79 2.55 -25.54
C LEU A 234 5.70 1.74 -26.82
N LEU A 235 6.29 2.23 -27.89
CA LEU A 235 6.40 1.49 -29.15
C LEU A 235 7.40 0.35 -28.97
N ARG A 236 6.89 -0.88 -28.90
CA ARG A 236 7.69 -2.10 -28.79
C ARG A 236 7.08 -3.20 -29.67
N PRO A 237 7.92 -4.07 -30.27
CA PRO A 237 7.41 -5.27 -30.92
C PRO A 237 6.63 -6.12 -29.94
N LYS A 238 5.43 -6.55 -30.33
CA LYS A 238 4.58 -7.43 -29.53
C LYS A 238 5.14 -8.85 -29.54
N LYS A 239 5.75 -9.26 -28.43
CA LYS A 239 6.41 -10.58 -28.24
C LYS A 239 5.48 -11.58 -27.55
N PHE A 240 4.52 -11.05 -26.76
CA PHE A 240 3.60 -11.88 -26.00
C PHE A 240 2.16 -11.49 -26.32
N ASP A 241 1.27 -12.47 -26.31
CA ASP A 241 -0.15 -12.22 -26.51
C ASP A 241 -0.81 -11.77 -25.21
N ILE A 242 -0.44 -12.39 -24.11
CA ILE A 242 -1.03 -12.11 -22.78
C ILE A 242 0.08 -11.77 -21.78
N VAL A 243 -0.20 -10.81 -20.89
CA VAL A 243 0.67 -10.49 -19.77
C VAL A 243 -0.10 -10.40 -18.44
N PHE A 244 0.54 -10.90 -17.40
CA PHE A 244 0.15 -10.70 -16.00
C PHE A 244 1.36 -10.16 -15.22
N THR A 245 1.16 -9.05 -14.48
CA THR A 245 2.22 -8.40 -13.71
C THR A 245 1.93 -8.40 -12.21
N GLY A 246 3.00 -8.33 -11.41
CA GLY A 246 2.89 -8.14 -9.96
C GLY A 246 4.08 -8.69 -9.19
N ASN A 247 4.09 -8.49 -7.87
CA ASN A 247 5.05 -9.18 -6.99
C ASN A 247 4.66 -10.65 -6.89
N MET A 248 5.39 -11.54 -7.51
CA MET A 248 5.11 -12.98 -7.60
C MET A 248 5.50 -13.77 -6.34
N GLY A 249 5.93 -13.09 -5.27
CA GLY A 249 6.03 -13.61 -3.89
C GLY A 249 4.80 -13.31 -3.05
N TYR A 250 3.85 -12.50 -3.54
CA TYR A 250 2.63 -12.15 -2.82
C TYR A 250 1.52 -13.17 -3.10
N PRO A 251 0.91 -13.81 -2.05
CA PRO A 251 -0.01 -14.93 -2.22
C PRO A 251 -1.15 -14.72 -3.23
N PRO A 252 -1.86 -13.56 -3.27
CA PRO A 252 -2.88 -13.30 -4.28
C PRO A 252 -2.35 -13.33 -5.72
N ASN A 253 -1.13 -12.87 -5.96
CA ASN A 253 -0.52 -12.91 -7.29
C ASN A 253 -0.06 -14.31 -7.67
N ILE A 254 0.42 -15.09 -6.69
CA ILE A 254 0.76 -16.51 -6.88
C ILE A 254 -0.50 -17.27 -7.30
N ASP A 255 -1.62 -17.08 -6.60
CA ASP A 255 -2.90 -17.71 -6.92
C ASP A 255 -3.37 -17.33 -8.32
N ALA A 256 -3.35 -16.04 -8.67
CA ALA A 256 -3.74 -15.57 -10.00
C ALA A 256 -2.83 -16.12 -11.10
N ALA A 257 -1.51 -16.18 -10.90
CA ALA A 257 -0.58 -16.76 -11.87
C ALA A 257 -0.87 -18.25 -12.13
N HIS A 258 -1.15 -19.02 -11.06
CA HIS A 258 -1.57 -20.42 -11.20
C HIS A 258 -2.88 -20.54 -11.91
N PHE A 259 -3.88 -19.74 -11.58
CA PHE A 259 -5.19 -19.78 -12.24
C PHE A 259 -5.09 -19.41 -13.72
N ILE A 260 -4.28 -18.40 -14.06
CA ILE A 260 -4.03 -18.08 -15.47
C ILE A 260 -3.39 -19.27 -16.20
N ALA A 261 -2.28 -19.79 -15.66
CA ALA A 261 -1.47 -20.79 -16.34
C ALA A 261 -2.14 -22.18 -16.44
N LYS A 262 -2.94 -22.57 -15.43
CA LYS A 262 -3.50 -23.91 -15.34
C LYS A 262 -4.94 -24.03 -15.82
N ASP A 263 -5.72 -22.95 -15.66
CA ASP A 263 -7.18 -23.00 -15.96
C ASP A 263 -7.54 -22.16 -17.18
N ILE A 264 -6.99 -20.93 -17.32
CA ILE A 264 -7.36 -20.00 -18.39
C ILE A 264 -6.53 -20.27 -19.66
N PHE A 265 -5.21 -20.26 -19.53
CA PHE A 265 -4.30 -20.31 -20.70
C PHE A 265 -4.43 -21.60 -21.53
N PRO A 266 -4.66 -22.79 -20.96
CA PRO A 266 -4.93 -23.98 -21.74
C PRO A 266 -6.19 -23.87 -22.64
N LEU A 267 -7.20 -23.08 -22.22
CA LEU A 267 -8.38 -22.82 -23.03
C LEU A 267 -8.06 -21.89 -24.22
N VAL A 268 -7.14 -20.94 -24.00
CA VAL A 268 -6.62 -20.08 -25.07
C VAL A 268 -5.85 -20.91 -26.09
N LEU A 269 -4.93 -21.78 -25.62
CA LEU A 269 -4.12 -22.64 -26.50
C LEU A 269 -4.94 -23.59 -27.37
N LYS A 270 -6.14 -24.02 -26.91
CA LYS A 270 -7.05 -24.81 -27.73
C LYS A 270 -7.54 -24.04 -28.97
N LYS A 271 -7.61 -22.71 -28.90
CA LYS A 271 -8.07 -21.86 -30.02
C LYS A 271 -6.91 -21.20 -30.77
N VAL A 272 -5.84 -20.87 -30.04
CA VAL A 272 -4.62 -20.22 -30.57
C VAL A 272 -3.42 -20.99 -30.05
N PRO A 273 -3.02 -22.10 -30.74
CA PRO A 273 -1.93 -22.98 -30.26
C PRO A 273 -0.56 -22.29 -30.09
N THR A 274 -0.34 -21.19 -30.81
CA THR A 274 0.89 -20.39 -30.74
C THR A 274 0.84 -19.26 -29.74
N ALA A 275 -0.26 -19.12 -28.97
CA ALA A 275 -0.38 -18.05 -27.98
C ALA A 275 0.74 -18.12 -26.94
N THR A 276 1.18 -16.95 -26.49
CA THR A 276 2.27 -16.77 -25.53
C THR A 276 1.81 -15.96 -24.32
N LEU A 277 2.26 -16.37 -23.14
CA LEU A 277 1.95 -15.75 -21.85
C LEU A 277 3.23 -15.27 -21.17
N LEU A 278 3.24 -14.00 -20.76
CA LEU A 278 4.27 -13.43 -19.90
C LEU A 278 3.74 -13.26 -18.46
N ILE A 279 4.43 -13.85 -17.48
CA ILE A 279 4.21 -13.61 -16.05
C ILE A 279 5.42 -12.80 -15.56
N ALA A 280 5.23 -11.50 -15.32
CA ALA A 280 6.32 -10.57 -15.02
C ALA A 280 6.20 -9.97 -13.62
N GLY A 281 7.36 -9.85 -12.95
CA GLY A 281 7.47 -9.12 -11.70
C GLY A 281 8.40 -9.75 -10.66
N ALA A 282 8.61 -8.99 -9.58
CA ALA A 282 9.62 -9.30 -8.57
C ALA A 282 9.33 -10.61 -7.79
N THR A 283 10.42 -11.19 -7.23
CA THR A 283 10.40 -12.27 -6.23
C THR A 283 9.50 -13.46 -6.57
N PRO A 284 9.63 -14.08 -7.77
CA PRO A 284 8.76 -15.20 -8.13
C PRO A 284 8.98 -16.39 -7.18
N HIS A 285 7.89 -16.82 -6.55
CA HIS A 285 7.85 -18.02 -5.74
C HIS A 285 8.23 -19.25 -6.57
N ALA A 286 8.81 -20.28 -5.94
CA ALA A 286 9.22 -21.49 -6.64
C ALA A 286 8.09 -22.12 -7.49
N SER A 287 6.86 -22.12 -6.96
CA SER A 287 5.70 -22.62 -7.67
C SER A 287 5.29 -21.80 -8.90
N VAL A 288 5.58 -20.47 -8.92
CA VAL A 288 5.36 -19.63 -10.10
C VAL A 288 6.46 -19.87 -11.12
N LYS A 289 7.71 -20.01 -10.69
CA LYS A 289 8.83 -20.38 -11.59
C LYS A 289 8.58 -21.70 -12.32
N SER A 290 7.97 -22.68 -11.64
CA SER A 290 7.66 -23.97 -12.24
C SER A 290 6.55 -23.93 -13.31
N LEU A 291 5.89 -22.78 -13.54
CA LEU A 291 4.95 -22.57 -14.62
C LEU A 291 5.61 -22.30 -15.97
N GLN A 292 6.93 -22.03 -15.98
CA GLN A 292 7.71 -21.80 -17.20
C GLN A 292 7.54 -22.97 -18.17
N SER A 293 7.25 -22.66 -19.44
CA SER A 293 7.13 -23.61 -20.52
C SER A 293 7.44 -22.94 -21.86
N ASP A 294 7.32 -23.63 -22.98
CA ASP A 294 7.53 -23.06 -24.31
C ASP A 294 6.60 -21.86 -24.61
N ASN A 295 5.37 -21.90 -24.12
CA ASN A 295 4.36 -20.87 -24.29
C ASN A 295 4.22 -19.92 -23.10
N ILE A 296 4.83 -20.21 -21.95
CA ILE A 296 4.74 -19.40 -20.73
C ILE A 296 6.14 -18.93 -20.32
N ASN A 297 6.35 -17.62 -20.30
CA ASN A 297 7.57 -17.01 -19.81
C ASN A 297 7.37 -16.40 -18.41
N VAL A 298 8.26 -16.75 -17.47
CA VAL A 298 8.29 -16.16 -16.11
C VAL A 298 9.55 -15.31 -15.97
N SER A 299 9.45 -13.98 -16.22
CA SER A 299 10.62 -13.10 -16.33
C SER A 299 11.34 -12.82 -15.00
N GLY A 300 10.64 -12.94 -13.86
CA GLY A 300 11.15 -12.42 -12.60
C GLY A 300 11.15 -10.89 -12.56
N TRP A 301 12.03 -10.32 -11.75
CA TRP A 301 12.19 -8.86 -11.65
C TRP A 301 12.66 -8.25 -12.97
N MET A 302 12.06 -7.12 -13.32
CA MET A 302 12.42 -6.35 -14.51
C MET A 302 12.83 -4.93 -14.09
N PRO A 303 13.89 -4.37 -14.70
CA PRO A 303 14.32 -2.98 -14.43
C PRO A 303 13.23 -1.96 -14.75
N ASP A 304 12.45 -2.22 -15.78
CA ASP A 304 11.30 -1.40 -16.18
C ASP A 304 10.10 -2.29 -16.48
N ILE A 305 9.10 -2.26 -15.61
CA ILE A 305 7.89 -3.08 -15.76
C ILE A 305 7.06 -2.68 -16.99
N ARG A 306 7.22 -1.44 -17.50
CA ARG A 306 6.52 -0.97 -18.70
C ARG A 306 6.87 -1.79 -19.93
N GLU A 307 8.08 -2.34 -19.99
CA GLU A 307 8.50 -3.22 -21.10
C GLU A 307 7.63 -4.48 -21.19
N SER A 308 7.16 -5.00 -20.05
CA SER A 308 6.25 -6.15 -20.05
C SER A 308 4.88 -5.80 -20.63
N TYR A 309 4.33 -4.64 -20.29
CA TYR A 309 3.10 -4.14 -20.88
C TYR A 309 3.31 -3.85 -22.39
N ALA A 310 4.30 -3.05 -22.74
CA ALA A 310 4.55 -2.61 -24.10
C ALA A 310 4.80 -3.77 -25.09
N SER A 311 5.45 -4.84 -24.64
CA SER A 311 5.74 -6.03 -25.46
C SER A 311 4.58 -7.04 -25.54
N SER A 312 3.46 -6.75 -24.88
CA SER A 312 2.29 -7.64 -24.83
C SER A 312 1.05 -7.03 -25.49
N ARG A 313 0.07 -7.86 -25.88
CA ARG A 313 -1.15 -7.43 -26.57
C ARG A 313 -2.32 -7.23 -25.60
N ILE A 314 -2.45 -8.11 -24.62
CA ILE A 314 -3.58 -8.16 -23.69
C ILE A 314 -3.05 -8.28 -22.26
N PHE A 315 -3.53 -7.43 -21.37
CA PHE A 315 -3.31 -7.58 -19.93
C PHE A 315 -4.47 -8.34 -19.29
N ILE A 316 -4.17 -9.31 -18.41
CA ILE A 316 -5.19 -10.01 -17.62
C ILE A 316 -4.82 -10.01 -16.15
N ALA A 317 -5.81 -9.87 -15.27
CA ALA A 317 -5.64 -9.96 -13.82
C ALA A 317 -6.85 -10.63 -13.14
N PRO A 318 -7.05 -11.93 -13.29
CA PRO A 318 -8.18 -12.66 -12.71
C PRO A 318 -7.94 -12.94 -11.23
N MET A 319 -7.95 -11.89 -10.43
CA MET A 319 -7.68 -11.95 -8.99
C MET A 319 -8.86 -12.58 -8.26
N ARG A 320 -8.68 -13.78 -7.71
CA ARG A 320 -9.67 -14.49 -6.87
C ARG A 320 -9.51 -14.15 -5.38
N ILE A 321 -8.30 -13.75 -5.01
CA ILE A 321 -7.93 -13.39 -3.64
C ILE A 321 -7.43 -11.94 -3.68
N GLY A 322 -7.92 -11.12 -2.79
CA GLY A 322 -7.47 -9.73 -2.67
C GLY A 322 -8.64 -8.77 -2.51
N THR A 323 -8.32 -7.57 -2.07
CA THR A 323 -9.23 -6.43 -1.91
C THR A 323 -8.62 -5.19 -2.50
N GLY A 324 -9.47 -4.19 -2.67
CA GLY A 324 -9.07 -2.88 -3.11
C GLY A 324 -8.72 -2.80 -4.60
N LEU A 325 -8.42 -1.59 -5.01
CA LEU A 325 -8.02 -1.28 -6.38
C LEU A 325 -6.62 -1.83 -6.65
N GLN A 326 -6.51 -2.66 -7.68
CA GLN A 326 -5.22 -3.22 -8.11
C GLN A 326 -4.48 -2.22 -8.99
N ASN A 327 -3.35 -1.67 -8.51
CA ASN A 327 -2.56 -0.67 -9.25
C ASN A 327 -2.17 -1.15 -10.64
N LYS A 328 -1.84 -2.44 -10.80
CA LYS A 328 -1.49 -3.05 -12.09
C LYS A 328 -2.57 -2.89 -13.17
N LEU A 329 -3.85 -2.79 -12.79
CA LEU A 329 -4.94 -2.51 -13.75
C LEU A 329 -4.84 -1.08 -14.26
N LEU A 330 -4.60 -0.11 -13.37
CA LEU A 330 -4.41 1.29 -13.76
C LEU A 330 -3.16 1.47 -14.62
N GLU A 331 -2.08 0.75 -14.29
CA GLU A 331 -0.84 0.74 -15.06
C GLU A 331 -1.08 0.20 -16.48
N ALA A 332 -1.75 -0.96 -16.60
CA ALA A 332 -2.08 -1.56 -17.88
C ALA A 332 -3.00 -0.65 -18.72
N MET A 333 -4.07 -0.10 -18.11
CA MET A 333 -4.96 0.85 -18.78
C MET A 333 -4.24 2.10 -19.26
N SER A 334 -3.29 2.63 -18.46
CA SER A 334 -2.47 3.78 -18.84
C SER A 334 -1.49 3.46 -19.97
N MET A 335 -1.11 2.19 -20.13
CA MET A 335 -0.30 1.66 -21.22
C MET A 335 -1.14 1.19 -22.43
N GLU A 336 -2.47 1.46 -22.44
CA GLU A 336 -3.43 1.09 -23.49
C GLU A 336 -3.54 -0.42 -23.71
N LEU A 337 -3.54 -1.21 -22.60
CA LEU A 337 -3.79 -2.65 -22.60
C LEU A 337 -5.11 -2.99 -21.91
#